data_2e1c482e39e60bf146efc8740f8bef0f
#
_entry.id   2e1c482e39e60bf146efc8740f8bef0f
#
_cell.length_a   1.000
_cell.length_b   1.000
_cell.length_c   1.000
_cell.angle_alpha   90.00
_cell.angle_beta   90.00
_cell.angle_gamma   90.00
#
_symmetry.space_group_name_H-M   'P 1'
#
loop_
_entity.id
_entity.type
_entity.pdbx_description
1 polymer ?
#
loop_
_entity_poly.entity_id
_entity_poly.type
_entity_poly.pdbx_seq_one_letter_code
_entity_poly.pdbx_strand_id
1 'polypeptide(L)'
;MNYVGIDLGTTNSAICSYDGETVRLYKSPEQHDVTPSALFIDKRGNKYVGSRAYMNAARTPEQAALKFKRFMGTSTPIELPGVQRTMRPEECSAELLRVLFGYLPEDIRNDEAVGTVITVPAAFNQMQKDATTEAAIMAQIGQVALMQEPVAAVMSVMRQRKHDGLFCIYDLGGGTLDIAIAQSIAGRVSLLAGGGIVMCGGTDFDRHIFDAVVKPWLLKQFSLPEDFAGQPGYKSLARMALWAAEKAKIELSQREESLISLSETELNARDCNGQEIYLDVLLTRKQLDDLIAPRVTESIQAARETLRKAGYEPQDVERLIFVGGPTQYKPLRDKVAFELGIAASTEVNPMTAVAEGAAIFAESIDWSTKNRGRKSARGTITVSGPVAISFAYASRTPDVKAKILAKVSGTVAAGSEFQI
;
A
#
# COMPACT_ATOMS: atom_id res chain seq x y z
N MET A 1 14.39 -20.46 -9.84
CA MET A 1 14.92 -19.14 -9.38
C MET A 1 13.78 -18.45 -8.66
N ASN A 2 14.01 -17.91 -7.48
CA ASN A 2 12.95 -17.21 -6.73
C ASN A 2 13.04 -15.70 -6.97
N TYR A 3 11.90 -15.05 -7.04
CA TYR A 3 11.73 -13.60 -7.17
C TYR A 3 10.94 -13.10 -5.97
N VAL A 4 11.26 -11.94 -5.47
CA VAL A 4 10.64 -11.39 -4.25
C VAL A 4 9.89 -10.10 -4.58
N GLY A 5 8.69 -9.97 -4.04
CA GLY A 5 7.88 -8.75 -4.09
C GLY A 5 7.60 -8.26 -2.68
N ILE A 6 7.84 -6.98 -2.45
CA ILE A 6 7.56 -6.31 -1.18
C ILE A 6 6.61 -5.14 -1.44
N ASP A 7 5.46 -5.18 -0.81
CA ASP A 7 4.64 -4.00 -0.64
C ASP A 7 5.08 -3.25 0.62
N LEU A 8 5.77 -2.13 0.42
CA LEU A 8 6.18 -1.25 1.52
C LEU A 8 5.08 -0.19 1.74
N GLY A 9 4.03 -0.55 2.46
CA GLY A 9 2.87 0.33 2.68
C GLY A 9 3.07 1.36 3.79
N THR A 10 2.26 2.42 3.81
CA THR A 10 2.29 3.45 4.87
C THR A 10 1.82 2.91 6.22
N THR A 11 0.86 2.00 6.21
CA THR A 11 0.23 1.43 7.42
C THR A 11 0.58 -0.04 7.60
N ASN A 12 0.51 -0.83 6.54
CA ASN A 12 0.83 -2.25 6.52
C ASN A 12 1.73 -2.57 5.34
N SER A 13 2.59 -3.56 5.51
CA SER A 13 3.51 -4.06 4.48
C SER A 13 3.39 -5.57 4.34
N ALA A 14 3.68 -6.10 3.16
CA ALA A 14 3.62 -7.53 2.86
C ALA A 14 4.83 -7.97 2.05
N ILE A 15 5.16 -9.26 2.11
CA ILE A 15 6.23 -9.87 1.33
C ILE A 15 5.79 -11.20 0.75
N CYS A 16 6.05 -11.38 -0.54
CA CYS A 16 5.79 -12.60 -1.29
C CYS A 16 7.03 -13.06 -2.04
N SER A 17 7.12 -14.34 -2.36
CA SER A 17 8.02 -14.85 -3.39
C SER A 17 7.24 -15.47 -4.54
N TYR A 18 7.89 -15.56 -5.70
CA TYR A 18 7.39 -16.21 -6.90
C TYR A 18 8.49 -17.07 -7.51
N ASP A 19 8.20 -18.33 -7.82
CA ASP A 19 9.16 -19.30 -8.35
C ASP A 19 9.03 -19.54 -9.87
N GLY A 20 8.15 -18.79 -10.55
CA GLY A 20 7.76 -18.97 -11.96
C GLY A 20 6.39 -19.64 -12.11
N GLU A 21 5.90 -20.33 -11.08
CA GLU A 21 4.61 -21.02 -11.10
C GLU A 21 3.69 -20.58 -9.96
N THR A 22 4.22 -20.47 -8.74
CA THR A 22 3.45 -20.24 -7.52
C THR A 22 3.90 -19.00 -6.78
N VAL A 23 2.96 -18.17 -6.38
CA VAL A 23 3.19 -17.08 -5.43
C VAL A 23 3.05 -17.64 -4.02
N ARG A 24 4.03 -17.34 -3.17
CA ARG A 24 4.02 -17.68 -1.75
C ARG A 24 4.06 -16.42 -0.90
N LEU A 25 3.05 -16.23 -0.08
CA LEU A 25 2.98 -15.16 0.93
C LEU A 25 3.74 -15.61 2.19
N TYR A 26 4.53 -14.71 2.77
CA TYR A 26 5.20 -14.95 4.05
C TYR A 26 4.54 -14.12 5.15
N LYS A 27 4.00 -14.84 6.13
CA LYS A 27 3.26 -14.25 7.24
C LYS A 27 4.18 -13.74 8.34
N SER A 28 3.69 -12.78 9.10
CA SER A 28 4.37 -12.33 10.33
C SER A 28 4.47 -13.49 11.36
N PRO A 29 5.32 -13.36 12.39
CA PRO A 29 5.38 -14.34 13.49
C PRO A 29 4.02 -14.59 14.16
N GLU A 30 3.14 -13.58 14.17
CA GLU A 30 1.77 -13.67 14.70
C GLU A 30 0.78 -14.29 13.69
N GLN A 31 1.26 -14.81 12.57
CA GLN A 31 0.49 -15.45 11.49
C GLN A 31 -0.45 -14.48 10.73
N HIS A 32 -0.15 -13.20 10.71
CA HIS A 32 -0.86 -12.23 9.90
C HIS A 32 -0.27 -12.16 8.49
N ASP A 33 -1.13 -11.95 7.50
CA ASP A 33 -0.76 -11.81 6.07
C ASP A 33 0.05 -10.54 5.80
N VAL A 34 -0.07 -9.54 6.66
CA VAL A 34 0.64 -8.27 6.58
C VAL A 34 1.30 -7.92 7.92
N THR A 35 2.31 -7.08 7.86
CA THR A 35 3.04 -6.55 9.01
C THR A 35 2.77 -5.05 9.12
N PRO A 36 2.28 -4.54 10.26
CA PRO A 36 2.16 -3.11 10.48
C PRO A 36 3.47 -2.37 10.23
N SER A 37 3.42 -1.27 9.49
CA SER A 37 4.57 -0.41 9.18
C SER A 37 4.87 0.48 10.39
N ALA A 38 5.31 -0.15 11.47
CA ALA A 38 5.56 0.44 12.76
C ALA A 38 6.93 0.02 13.30
N LEU A 39 7.66 0.98 13.89
CA LEU A 39 8.89 0.77 14.62
C LEU A 39 8.72 1.32 16.03
N PHE A 40 9.11 0.57 17.03
CA PHE A 40 9.14 0.97 18.44
C PHE A 40 10.53 0.71 19.01
N ILE A 41 11.07 1.66 19.77
CA ILE A 41 12.36 1.51 20.47
C ILE A 41 12.11 1.66 21.96
N ASP A 42 12.47 0.64 22.74
CA ASP A 42 12.33 0.69 24.18
C ASP A 42 13.47 1.52 24.83
N LYS A 43 13.33 1.83 26.13
CA LYS A 43 14.34 2.59 26.90
C LYS A 43 15.71 1.92 26.99
N ARG A 44 15.80 0.62 26.65
CA ARG A 44 17.06 -0.14 26.59
C ARG A 44 17.68 -0.12 25.20
N GLY A 45 16.99 0.49 24.21
CA GLY A 45 17.42 0.57 22.82
C GLY A 45 17.04 -0.64 21.97
N ASN A 46 16.25 -1.58 22.48
CA ASN A 46 15.76 -2.71 21.68
C ASN A 46 14.72 -2.20 20.69
N LYS A 47 14.82 -2.68 19.45
CA LYS A 47 13.93 -2.34 18.36
C LYS A 47 12.87 -3.43 18.17
N TYR A 48 11.64 -3.01 18.01
CA TYR A 48 10.49 -3.86 17.68
C TYR A 48 9.83 -3.32 16.42
N VAL A 49 9.41 -4.22 15.52
CA VAL A 49 8.75 -3.88 14.27
C VAL A 49 7.44 -4.66 14.18
N GLY A 50 6.47 -4.16 13.43
CA GLY A 50 5.21 -4.84 13.18
C GLY A 50 4.21 -4.73 14.32
N SER A 51 3.43 -5.78 14.57
CA SER A 51 2.28 -5.79 15.49
C SER A 51 2.66 -5.35 16.91
N ARG A 52 3.80 -5.83 17.43
CA ARG A 52 4.30 -5.44 18.75
C ARG A 52 4.64 -3.96 18.83
N ALA A 53 5.28 -3.42 17.80
CA ALA A 53 5.58 -1.99 17.72
C ALA A 53 4.31 -1.15 17.67
N TYR A 54 3.35 -1.56 16.85
CA TYR A 54 2.07 -0.87 16.67
C TYR A 54 1.25 -0.82 17.97
N MET A 55 1.16 -1.94 18.69
CA MET A 55 0.47 -1.99 19.98
C MET A 55 1.15 -1.08 21.03
N ASN A 56 2.49 -1.06 21.09
CA ASN A 56 3.21 -0.20 22.01
C ASN A 56 3.08 1.29 21.65
N ALA A 57 2.95 1.62 20.35
CA ALA A 57 2.74 2.99 19.89
C ALA A 57 1.45 3.63 20.43
N ALA A 58 0.40 2.83 20.67
CA ALA A 58 -0.82 3.34 21.30
C ALA A 58 -0.59 3.79 22.75
N ARG A 59 0.31 3.12 23.48
CA ARG A 59 0.63 3.43 24.90
C ARG A 59 1.70 4.50 25.04
N THR A 60 2.80 4.35 24.32
CA THR A 60 4.01 5.19 24.41
C THR A 60 4.44 5.70 23.02
N PRO A 61 3.64 6.60 22.41
CA PRO A 61 3.90 7.08 21.03
C PRO A 61 5.23 7.82 20.90
N GLU A 62 5.75 8.40 21.99
CA GLU A 62 7.05 9.08 22.03
C GLU A 62 8.27 8.16 21.82
N GLN A 63 8.04 6.84 21.74
CA GLN A 63 9.05 5.82 21.47
C GLN A 63 8.79 5.10 20.13
N ALA A 64 7.78 5.54 19.37
CA ALA A 64 7.32 4.85 18.18
C ALA A 64 7.40 5.72 16.91
N ALA A 65 7.83 5.12 15.82
CA ALA A 65 7.74 5.67 14.49
C ALA A 65 6.61 4.98 13.71
N LEU A 66 5.62 5.76 13.32
CA LEU A 66 4.49 5.33 12.49
C LEU A 66 4.42 6.21 11.24
N LYS A 67 3.86 5.68 10.16
CA LYS A 67 3.61 6.44 8.91
C LYS A 67 4.86 7.12 8.32
N PHE A 68 6.05 6.63 8.63
CA PHE A 68 7.33 7.20 8.21
C PHE A 68 7.49 7.22 6.68
N LYS A 69 6.80 6.34 5.93
CA LYS A 69 6.78 6.35 4.46
C LYS A 69 6.31 7.70 3.89
N ARG A 70 5.47 8.45 4.60
CA ARG A 70 4.99 9.77 4.17
C ARG A 70 6.10 10.82 4.09
N PHE A 71 7.18 10.62 4.82
CA PHE A 71 8.32 11.54 4.92
C PHE A 71 9.53 11.08 4.08
N MET A 72 9.41 9.96 3.36
CA MET A 72 10.47 9.45 2.48
C MET A 72 10.91 10.51 1.48
N GLY A 73 12.23 10.66 1.31
CA GLY A 73 12.82 11.64 0.40
C GLY A 73 12.66 13.09 0.85
N THR A 74 12.29 13.35 2.10
CA THR A 74 12.26 14.68 2.71
C THR A 74 13.35 14.81 3.78
N SER A 75 13.66 16.05 4.16
CA SER A 75 14.57 16.32 5.30
C SER A 75 13.88 16.23 6.67
N THR A 76 12.59 15.88 6.73
CA THR A 76 11.82 15.81 7.98
C THR A 76 12.22 14.57 8.76
N PRO A 77 12.84 14.73 9.94
CA PRO A 77 13.22 13.59 10.76
C PRO A 77 12.02 12.98 11.50
N ILE A 78 12.17 11.74 11.90
CA ILE A 78 11.25 11.05 12.82
C ILE A 78 11.82 11.17 14.24
N GLU A 79 11.17 12.00 15.05
CA GLU A 79 11.57 12.24 16.43
C GLU A 79 11.00 11.18 17.37
N LEU A 80 11.86 10.60 18.21
CA LEU A 80 11.53 9.63 19.26
C LEU A 80 11.97 10.16 20.62
N PRO A 81 11.29 11.19 21.15
CA PRO A 81 11.72 11.90 22.35
C PRO A 81 11.76 11.00 23.59
N GLY A 82 10.94 9.97 23.67
CA GLY A 82 10.93 9.00 24.78
C GLY A 82 12.21 8.18 24.94
N VAL A 83 13.06 8.14 23.90
CA VAL A 83 14.38 7.48 23.88
C VAL A 83 15.49 8.40 23.39
N GLN A 84 15.21 9.70 23.29
CA GLN A 84 16.16 10.73 22.82
C GLN A 84 16.87 10.35 21.51
N ARG A 85 16.08 9.87 20.55
CA ARG A 85 16.57 9.49 19.22
C ARG A 85 15.84 10.24 18.13
N THR A 86 16.59 10.52 17.09
CA THR A 86 16.09 11.04 15.81
C THR A 86 16.51 10.09 14.74
N MET A 87 15.58 9.71 13.86
CA MET A 87 15.82 8.78 12.76
C MET A 87 15.36 9.41 11.45
N ARG A 88 16.04 9.06 10.35
CA ARG A 88 15.52 9.38 9.01
C ARG A 88 14.39 8.42 8.65
N PRO A 89 13.43 8.84 7.79
CA PRO A 89 12.38 7.95 7.29
C PRO A 89 12.94 6.68 6.61
N GLU A 90 14.06 6.82 5.90
CA GLU A 90 14.78 5.72 5.25
C GLU A 90 15.29 4.69 6.27
N GLU A 91 15.78 5.14 7.41
CA GLU A 91 16.25 4.25 8.48
C GLU A 91 15.10 3.47 9.12
N CYS A 92 13.96 4.13 9.35
CA CYS A 92 12.76 3.44 9.85
C CYS A 92 12.25 2.41 8.82
N SER A 93 12.25 2.77 7.53
CA SER A 93 11.86 1.88 6.44
C SER A 93 12.83 0.70 6.30
N ALA A 94 14.12 0.92 6.49
CA ALA A 94 15.14 -0.13 6.46
C ALA A 94 14.94 -1.17 7.58
N GLU A 95 14.58 -0.73 8.81
CA GLU A 95 14.27 -1.67 9.90
C GLU A 95 13.05 -2.54 9.56
N LEU A 96 12.01 -1.96 8.97
CA LEU A 96 10.84 -2.71 8.52
C LEU A 96 11.19 -3.68 7.39
N LEU A 97 11.92 -3.22 6.38
CA LEU A 97 12.34 -4.03 5.24
C LEU A 97 13.22 -5.21 5.69
N ARG A 98 14.13 -5.01 6.65
CA ARG A 98 14.99 -6.06 7.22
C ARG A 98 14.14 -7.15 7.89
N VAL A 99 13.10 -6.76 8.62
CA VAL A 99 12.21 -7.71 9.28
C VAL A 99 11.37 -8.49 8.26
N LEU A 100 10.79 -7.81 7.27
CA LEU A 100 10.04 -8.47 6.19
C LEU A 100 10.92 -9.46 5.41
N PHE A 101 12.11 -9.03 4.99
CA PHE A 101 13.04 -9.88 4.27
C PHE A 101 13.50 -11.07 5.12
N GLY A 102 13.55 -10.88 6.44
CA GLY A 102 13.83 -11.94 7.42
C GLY A 102 12.77 -13.04 7.52
N TYR A 103 11.56 -12.83 6.99
CA TYR A 103 10.52 -13.89 6.93
C TYR A 103 10.78 -14.91 5.82
N LEU A 104 11.62 -14.55 4.84
CA LEU A 104 11.98 -15.46 3.76
C LEU A 104 12.81 -16.65 4.30
N PRO A 105 12.65 -17.85 3.73
CA PRO A 105 13.55 -18.98 3.97
C PRO A 105 15.00 -18.62 3.65
N GLU A 106 15.93 -19.30 4.32
CA GLU A 106 17.36 -19.00 4.18
C GLU A 106 17.90 -19.21 2.76
N ASP A 107 17.40 -20.19 2.04
CA ASP A 107 17.75 -20.47 0.66
C ASP A 107 17.38 -19.35 -0.30
N ILE A 108 16.27 -18.65 -0.04
CA ILE A 108 15.87 -17.46 -0.81
C ILE A 108 16.64 -16.23 -0.34
N ARG A 109 16.74 -16.04 0.98
CA ARG A 109 17.34 -14.85 1.57
C ARG A 109 18.84 -14.73 1.28
N ASN A 110 19.55 -15.84 1.22
CA ASN A 110 20.98 -15.90 1.02
C ASN A 110 21.38 -16.10 -0.46
N ASP A 111 20.43 -16.20 -1.38
CA ASP A 111 20.71 -16.31 -2.81
C ASP A 111 21.00 -14.91 -3.38
N GLU A 112 22.26 -14.64 -3.75
CA GLU A 112 22.69 -13.38 -4.35
C GLU A 112 22.00 -13.07 -5.71
N ALA A 113 21.45 -14.09 -6.36
CA ALA A 113 20.75 -13.95 -7.62
C ALA A 113 19.28 -13.53 -7.45
N VAL A 114 18.74 -13.53 -6.23
CA VAL A 114 17.35 -13.15 -5.97
C VAL A 114 17.11 -11.69 -6.36
N GLY A 115 16.19 -11.50 -7.30
CA GLY A 115 15.68 -10.19 -7.67
C GLY A 115 14.51 -9.78 -6.79
N THR A 116 14.57 -8.60 -6.17
CA THR A 116 13.52 -8.06 -5.31
C THR A 116 12.88 -6.82 -5.93
N VAL A 117 11.55 -6.81 -6.02
CA VAL A 117 10.79 -5.61 -6.41
C VAL A 117 10.11 -5.04 -5.17
N ILE A 118 10.34 -3.76 -4.90
CA ILE A 118 9.66 -2.99 -3.84
C ILE A 118 8.68 -2.02 -4.50
N THR A 119 7.45 -1.96 -4.00
CA THR A 119 6.44 -1.09 -4.57
C THR A 119 6.48 0.31 -3.99
N VAL A 120 6.11 1.27 -4.82
CA VAL A 120 6.00 2.69 -4.48
C VAL A 120 4.70 3.27 -5.03
N PRO A 121 4.09 4.27 -4.38
CA PRO A 121 2.94 4.98 -4.93
C PRO A 121 3.22 5.53 -6.34
N ALA A 122 2.18 5.59 -7.18
CA ALA A 122 2.31 6.15 -8.54
C ALA A 122 2.78 7.62 -8.52
N ALA A 123 2.40 8.37 -7.49
CA ALA A 123 2.73 9.77 -7.31
C ALA A 123 4.15 10.04 -6.79
N PHE A 124 4.92 9.01 -6.40
CA PHE A 124 6.27 9.21 -5.87
C PHE A 124 7.19 9.88 -6.89
N ASN A 125 7.82 10.98 -6.49
CA ASN A 125 8.86 11.65 -7.25
C ASN A 125 10.20 10.89 -7.15
N GLN A 126 11.22 11.39 -7.86
CA GLN A 126 12.53 10.71 -7.91
C GLN A 126 13.20 10.66 -6.53
N MET A 127 13.14 11.73 -5.72
CA MET A 127 13.73 11.76 -4.38
C MET A 127 13.14 10.68 -3.47
N GLN A 128 11.82 10.48 -3.52
CA GLN A 128 11.12 9.44 -2.76
C GLN A 128 11.48 8.03 -3.23
N LYS A 129 11.68 7.85 -4.53
CA LYS A 129 12.15 6.57 -5.11
C LYS A 129 13.58 6.27 -4.70
N ASP A 130 14.46 7.27 -4.75
CA ASP A 130 15.87 7.13 -4.34
C ASP A 130 15.95 6.80 -2.85
N ALA A 131 15.15 7.45 -2.00
CA ALA A 131 15.05 7.17 -0.57
C ALA A 131 14.55 5.72 -0.30
N THR A 132 13.61 5.21 -1.11
CA THR A 132 13.15 3.83 -1.00
C THR A 132 14.27 2.84 -1.36
N THR A 133 15.05 3.15 -2.39
CA THR A 133 16.22 2.36 -2.77
C THR A 133 17.31 2.40 -1.68
N GLU A 134 17.55 3.58 -1.10
CA GLU A 134 18.48 3.74 0.02
C GLU A 134 18.07 2.89 1.24
N ALA A 135 16.77 2.90 1.58
CA ALA A 135 16.24 2.05 2.65
C ALA A 135 16.48 0.54 2.39
N ALA A 136 16.32 0.10 1.15
CA ALA A 136 16.60 -1.29 0.77
C ALA A 136 18.10 -1.64 0.90
N ILE A 137 18.99 -0.73 0.50
CA ILE A 137 20.44 -0.89 0.68
C ILE A 137 20.79 -0.99 2.17
N MET A 138 20.23 -0.10 3.02
CA MET A 138 20.42 -0.15 4.47
C MET A 138 19.89 -1.44 5.09
N ALA A 139 18.83 -2.03 4.52
CA ALA A 139 18.27 -3.31 4.93
C ALA A 139 19.10 -4.51 4.44
N GLN A 140 20.15 -4.27 3.64
CA GLN A 140 20.99 -5.29 3.01
C GLN A 140 20.23 -6.23 2.06
N ILE A 141 19.16 -5.72 1.44
CA ILE A 141 18.47 -6.42 0.36
C ILE A 141 19.32 -6.28 -0.90
N GLY A 142 19.65 -7.40 -1.53
CA GLY A 142 20.60 -7.47 -2.63
C GLY A 142 20.18 -6.68 -3.88
N GLN A 143 19.62 -7.36 -4.88
CA GLN A 143 19.19 -6.72 -6.12
C GLN A 143 17.77 -6.16 -5.99
N VAL A 144 17.60 -4.84 -6.13
CA VAL A 144 16.30 -4.18 -5.95
C VAL A 144 15.91 -3.38 -7.20
N ALA A 145 14.64 -3.51 -7.60
CA ALA A 145 13.96 -2.64 -8.55
C ALA A 145 12.69 -2.07 -7.92
N LEU A 146 12.22 -0.93 -8.42
CA LEU A 146 10.99 -0.30 -7.94
C LEU A 146 9.87 -0.46 -8.97
N MET A 147 8.64 -0.63 -8.46
CA MET A 147 7.42 -0.73 -9.25
C MET A 147 6.31 0.12 -8.64
N GLN A 148 5.43 0.67 -9.47
CA GLN A 148 4.27 1.41 -8.99
C GLN A 148 3.19 0.46 -8.45
N GLU A 149 2.64 0.76 -7.28
CA GLU A 149 1.61 -0.04 -6.59
C GLU A 149 0.41 -0.42 -7.49
N PRO A 150 -0.21 0.51 -8.24
CA PRO A 150 -1.35 0.13 -9.09
C PRO A 150 -0.96 -0.80 -10.24
N VAL A 151 0.26 -0.70 -10.76
CA VAL A 151 0.76 -1.63 -11.79
C VAL A 151 0.92 -3.03 -11.20
N ALA A 152 1.47 -3.13 -9.98
CA ALA A 152 1.58 -4.40 -9.27
C ALA A 152 0.19 -5.03 -9.01
N ALA A 153 -0.80 -4.24 -8.57
CA ALA A 153 -2.16 -4.73 -8.37
C ALA A 153 -2.77 -5.34 -9.65
N VAL A 154 -2.56 -4.72 -10.82
CA VAL A 154 -3.01 -5.30 -12.11
C VAL A 154 -2.26 -6.58 -12.43
N MET A 155 -0.94 -6.63 -12.21
CA MET A 155 -0.14 -7.83 -12.47
C MET A 155 -0.60 -9.05 -11.67
N SER A 156 -1.05 -8.86 -10.43
CA SER A 156 -1.58 -9.95 -9.60
C SER A 156 -2.86 -10.56 -10.17
N VAL A 157 -3.75 -9.72 -10.73
CA VAL A 157 -4.99 -10.17 -11.38
C VAL A 157 -4.70 -10.86 -12.72
N MET A 158 -3.80 -10.29 -13.51
CA MET A 158 -3.48 -10.79 -14.85
C MET A 158 -2.83 -12.17 -14.84
N ARG A 159 -2.17 -12.57 -13.75
CA ARG A 159 -1.63 -13.92 -13.61
C ARG A 159 -2.71 -14.98 -13.79
N GLN A 160 -3.89 -14.76 -13.22
CA GLN A 160 -5.01 -15.70 -13.29
C GLN A 160 -5.80 -15.58 -14.61
N ARG A 161 -5.77 -14.40 -15.22
CA ARG A 161 -6.47 -14.09 -16.47
C ARG A 161 -5.54 -13.34 -17.42
N LYS A 162 -5.03 -14.04 -18.43
CA LYS A 162 -4.20 -13.43 -19.50
C LYS A 162 -5.09 -12.66 -20.48
N HIS A 163 -5.81 -11.64 -20.02
CA HIS A 163 -6.64 -10.81 -20.89
C HIS A 163 -6.14 -9.37 -20.89
N ASP A 164 -6.03 -8.84 -22.10
CA ASP A 164 -5.88 -7.41 -22.29
C ASP A 164 -7.16 -6.71 -21.83
N GLY A 165 -7.05 -5.53 -21.25
CA GLY A 165 -8.21 -4.81 -20.75
C GLY A 165 -7.87 -3.53 -20.02
N LEU A 166 -8.92 -2.81 -19.65
CA LEU A 166 -8.87 -1.61 -18.84
C LEU A 166 -9.24 -1.97 -17.40
N PHE A 167 -8.46 -1.51 -16.45
CA PHE A 167 -8.64 -1.78 -15.01
C PHE A 167 -8.77 -0.48 -14.23
N CYS A 168 -9.69 -0.44 -13.29
CA CYS A 168 -9.78 0.60 -12.28
C CYS A 168 -9.23 0.04 -10.97
N ILE A 169 -8.18 0.64 -10.44
CA ILE A 169 -7.58 0.29 -9.16
C ILE A 169 -8.12 1.26 -8.12
N TYR A 170 -8.70 0.70 -7.05
CA TYR A 170 -9.25 1.43 -5.92
C TYR A 170 -8.44 1.05 -4.68
N ASP A 171 -7.41 1.82 -4.40
CA ASP A 171 -6.51 1.59 -3.27
C ASP A 171 -6.91 2.45 -2.09
N LEU A 172 -7.62 1.85 -1.14
CA LEU A 172 -8.06 2.49 0.10
C LEU A 172 -7.13 2.07 1.23
N GLY A 173 -6.15 2.92 1.50
CA GLY A 173 -5.16 2.71 2.55
C GLY A 173 -5.63 3.15 3.94
N GLY A 174 -4.65 3.34 4.84
CA GLY A 174 -4.94 3.80 6.21
C GLY A 174 -5.30 5.28 6.32
N GLY A 175 -4.97 6.10 5.34
CA GLY A 175 -5.24 7.55 5.40
C GLY A 175 -5.36 8.24 4.04
N THR A 176 -5.28 7.47 2.96
CA THR A 176 -5.47 7.96 1.59
C THR A 176 -6.29 6.97 0.80
N LEU A 177 -7.03 7.49 -0.16
CA LEU A 177 -7.59 6.75 -1.27
C LEU A 177 -6.81 7.15 -2.52
N ASP A 178 -6.25 6.17 -3.19
CA ASP A 178 -5.59 6.34 -4.49
C ASP A 178 -6.39 5.59 -5.57
N ILE A 179 -6.79 6.31 -6.62
CA ILE A 179 -7.49 5.76 -7.77
C ILE A 179 -6.54 5.78 -8.96
N ALA A 180 -6.44 4.66 -9.65
CA ALA A 180 -5.66 4.60 -10.88
C ALA A 180 -6.44 3.88 -11.98
N ILE A 181 -6.31 4.38 -13.22
CA ILE A 181 -6.81 3.71 -14.41
C ILE A 181 -5.60 3.17 -15.14
N ALA A 182 -5.58 1.87 -15.36
CA ALA A 182 -4.48 1.18 -16.00
C ALA A 182 -4.98 0.31 -17.15
N GLN A 183 -4.21 0.24 -18.23
CA GLN A 183 -4.49 -0.59 -19.37
C GLN A 183 -3.41 -1.67 -19.50
N SER A 184 -3.85 -2.89 -19.74
CA SER A 184 -2.96 -3.99 -20.14
C SER A 184 -3.13 -4.29 -21.64
N ILE A 185 -2.01 -4.33 -22.35
CA ILE A 185 -1.94 -4.74 -23.75
C ILE A 185 -0.75 -5.69 -23.91
N ALA A 186 -0.99 -6.91 -24.36
CA ALA A 186 0.02 -7.94 -24.56
C ALA A 186 0.92 -8.16 -23.34
N GLY A 187 0.32 -8.15 -22.14
CA GLY A 187 1.03 -8.33 -20.87
C GLY A 187 1.79 -7.10 -20.36
N ARG A 188 1.70 -5.96 -21.05
CA ARG A 188 2.28 -4.69 -20.62
C ARG A 188 1.23 -3.81 -19.97
N VAL A 189 1.48 -3.38 -18.76
CA VAL A 189 0.57 -2.52 -17.99
C VAL A 189 1.06 -1.06 -18.05
N SER A 190 0.16 -0.17 -18.45
CA SER A 190 0.40 1.28 -18.51
C SER A 190 -0.63 2.02 -17.68
N LEU A 191 -0.20 2.99 -16.88
CA LEU A 191 -1.09 3.90 -16.18
C LEU A 191 -1.57 5.00 -17.13
N LEU A 192 -2.89 5.19 -17.22
CA LEU A 192 -3.53 6.19 -18.07
C LEU A 192 -3.89 7.45 -17.30
N ALA A 193 -4.41 7.28 -16.09
CA ALA A 193 -4.78 8.39 -15.21
C ALA A 193 -4.63 8.00 -13.74
N GLY A 194 -4.50 9.00 -12.89
CA GLY A 194 -4.51 8.88 -11.45
C GLY A 194 -5.35 9.98 -10.79
N GLY A 195 -5.93 9.67 -9.66
CA GLY A 195 -6.69 10.56 -8.80
C GLY A 195 -6.67 10.03 -7.39
N GLY A 196 -7.33 10.72 -6.47
CA GLY A 196 -7.41 10.25 -5.09
C GLY A 196 -7.90 11.31 -4.13
N ILE A 197 -8.06 10.92 -2.88
CA ILE A 197 -8.49 11.77 -1.78
C ILE A 197 -7.54 11.57 -0.61
N VAL A 198 -7.00 12.65 -0.09
CA VAL A 198 -6.28 12.66 1.19
C VAL A 198 -7.29 12.67 2.34
N MET A 199 -6.91 12.12 3.49
CA MET A 199 -7.78 11.99 4.66
C MET A 199 -9.07 11.17 4.35
N CYS A 200 -8.92 10.15 3.53
CA CYS A 200 -9.95 9.17 3.24
C CYS A 200 -9.35 7.77 3.36
N GLY A 201 -9.46 7.15 4.50
CA GLY A 201 -8.88 5.85 4.76
C GLY A 201 -9.31 5.24 6.09
N GLY A 202 -8.73 4.10 6.44
CA GLY A 202 -9.08 3.35 7.64
C GLY A 202 -8.97 4.15 8.93
N THR A 203 -7.94 5.00 9.06
CA THR A 203 -7.73 5.86 10.24
C THR A 203 -8.82 6.94 10.38
N ASP A 204 -9.37 7.41 9.26
CA ASP A 204 -10.46 8.39 9.29
C ASP A 204 -11.76 7.71 9.73
N PHE A 205 -11.97 6.46 9.31
CA PHE A 205 -13.10 5.65 9.80
C PHE A 205 -12.98 5.38 11.31
N ASP A 206 -11.78 5.07 11.82
CA ASP A 206 -11.55 4.89 13.25
C ASP A 206 -11.87 6.17 14.03
N ARG A 207 -11.49 7.32 13.47
CA ARG A 207 -11.81 8.63 14.06
C ARG A 207 -13.31 8.87 14.10
N HIS A 208 -14.06 8.56 13.03
CA HIS A 208 -15.51 8.70 13.01
C HIS A 208 -16.19 7.79 14.04
N ILE A 209 -15.71 6.54 14.22
CA ILE A 209 -16.20 5.64 15.27
C ILE A 209 -15.93 6.23 16.65
N PHE A 210 -14.70 6.73 16.88
CA PHE A 210 -14.34 7.34 18.16
C PHE A 210 -15.22 8.56 18.46
N ASP A 211 -15.37 9.49 17.52
CA ASP A 211 -16.08 10.74 17.75
C ASP A 211 -17.60 10.54 17.88
N ALA A 212 -18.21 9.60 17.14
CA ALA A 212 -19.66 9.40 17.12
C ALA A 212 -20.15 8.33 18.10
N VAL A 213 -19.33 7.36 18.49
CA VAL A 213 -19.73 6.22 19.32
C VAL A 213 -18.99 6.19 20.65
N VAL A 214 -17.65 6.18 20.62
CA VAL A 214 -16.84 5.97 21.83
C VAL A 214 -16.83 7.20 22.75
N LYS A 215 -16.55 8.38 22.18
CA LYS A 215 -16.48 9.62 22.94
C LYS A 215 -17.79 9.96 23.66
N PRO A 216 -18.97 9.93 23.02
CA PRO A 216 -20.24 10.16 23.69
C PRO A 216 -20.54 9.15 24.80
N TRP A 217 -20.18 7.88 24.58
CA TRP A 217 -20.37 6.85 25.61
C TRP A 217 -19.48 7.15 26.85
N LEU A 218 -18.19 7.47 26.65
CA LEU A 218 -17.28 7.84 27.73
C LEU A 218 -17.79 9.05 28.54
N LEU A 219 -18.24 10.11 27.86
CA LEU A 219 -18.79 11.32 28.50
C LEU A 219 -20.08 11.05 29.26
N LYS A 220 -20.85 10.03 28.87
CA LYS A 220 -22.08 9.62 29.58
C LYS A 220 -21.78 8.77 30.82
N GLN A 221 -20.75 7.93 30.77
CA GLN A 221 -20.45 6.98 31.84
C GLN A 221 -19.55 7.57 32.92
N PHE A 222 -18.66 8.51 32.54
CA PHE A 222 -17.62 9.03 33.41
C PHE A 222 -17.62 10.57 33.46
N SER A 223 -17.18 11.12 34.54
CA SER A 223 -17.02 12.56 34.70
C SER A 223 -15.75 13.04 34.00
N LEU A 224 -15.86 13.27 32.67
CA LEU A 224 -14.77 13.73 31.84
C LEU A 224 -15.04 15.12 31.24
N PRO A 225 -14.01 15.95 31.02
CA PRO A 225 -14.16 17.17 30.23
C PRO A 225 -14.59 16.86 28.80
N GLU A 226 -15.42 17.71 28.19
CA GLU A 226 -15.88 17.52 26.79
C GLU A 226 -14.73 17.38 25.79
N ASP A 227 -13.63 18.08 26.03
CA ASP A 227 -12.41 18.07 25.20
C ASP A 227 -11.31 17.13 25.72
N PHE A 228 -11.67 16.17 26.58
CA PHE A 228 -10.71 15.29 27.27
C PHE A 228 -9.66 14.69 26.31
N ALA A 229 -10.03 14.36 25.08
CA ALA A 229 -9.12 13.77 24.11
C ALA A 229 -7.92 14.67 23.74
N GLY A 230 -8.07 16.00 23.88
CA GLY A 230 -7.01 16.98 23.69
C GLY A 230 -6.17 17.26 24.93
N GLN A 231 -6.69 16.92 26.12
CA GLN A 231 -6.03 17.24 27.40
C GLN A 231 -4.88 16.28 27.69
N PRO A 232 -3.73 16.77 28.19
CA PRO A 232 -2.55 15.94 28.46
C PRO A 232 -2.84 14.70 29.31
N GLY A 233 -3.68 14.81 30.33
CA GLY A 233 -4.03 13.72 31.25
C GLY A 233 -4.82 12.59 30.61
N TYR A 234 -5.53 12.85 29.50
CA TYR A 234 -6.40 11.89 28.84
C TYR A 234 -5.95 11.49 27.42
N LYS A 235 -4.82 12.00 26.94
CA LYS A 235 -4.28 11.63 25.61
C LYS A 235 -4.06 10.13 25.45
N SER A 236 -3.63 9.45 26.51
CA SER A 236 -3.46 7.99 26.49
C SER A 236 -4.79 7.27 26.35
N LEU A 237 -5.81 7.69 27.13
CA LEU A 237 -7.17 7.17 27.02
C LEU A 237 -7.70 7.28 25.59
N ALA A 238 -7.61 8.48 24.99
CA ALA A 238 -8.10 8.72 23.63
C ALA A 238 -7.38 7.84 22.58
N ARG A 239 -6.05 7.66 22.69
CA ARG A 239 -5.30 6.79 21.78
C ARG A 239 -5.66 5.31 21.92
N MET A 240 -5.77 4.83 23.16
CA MET A 240 -6.16 3.45 23.44
C MET A 240 -7.59 3.18 22.97
N ALA A 241 -8.49 4.12 23.15
CA ALA A 241 -9.87 4.04 22.68
C ALA A 241 -9.94 4.02 21.13
N LEU A 242 -9.14 4.83 20.43
CA LEU A 242 -9.00 4.78 18.97
C LEU A 242 -8.47 3.43 18.48
N TRP A 243 -7.46 2.88 19.17
CA TRP A 243 -6.91 1.56 18.86
C TRP A 243 -7.95 0.45 19.05
N ALA A 244 -8.77 0.50 20.11
CA ALA A 244 -9.85 -0.45 20.33
C ALA A 244 -10.96 -0.30 19.24
N ALA A 245 -11.28 0.92 18.83
CA ALA A 245 -12.22 1.20 17.75
C ALA A 245 -11.73 0.62 16.41
N GLU A 246 -10.45 0.77 16.08
CA GLU A 246 -9.83 0.14 14.90
C GLU A 246 -9.99 -1.38 14.91
N LYS A 247 -9.69 -2.03 16.05
CA LYS A 247 -9.85 -3.48 16.20
C LYS A 247 -11.30 -3.91 15.94
N ALA A 248 -12.24 -3.25 16.58
CA ALA A 248 -13.67 -3.54 16.41
C ALA A 248 -14.10 -3.33 14.95
N LYS A 249 -13.66 -2.26 14.29
CA LYS A 249 -13.89 -2.04 12.85
C LYS A 249 -13.36 -3.20 12.00
N ILE A 250 -12.16 -3.69 12.27
CA ILE A 250 -11.57 -4.81 11.54
C ILE A 250 -12.41 -6.08 11.74
N GLU A 251 -12.85 -6.36 12.96
CA GLU A 251 -13.69 -7.52 13.27
C GLU A 251 -15.05 -7.50 12.55
N LEU A 252 -15.63 -6.31 12.32
CA LEU A 252 -16.86 -6.13 11.55
C LEU A 252 -16.73 -6.56 10.08
N SER A 253 -15.51 -6.75 9.55
CA SER A 253 -15.31 -7.38 8.24
C SER A 253 -15.81 -8.84 8.21
N GLN A 254 -15.85 -9.49 9.38
CA GLN A 254 -16.23 -10.90 9.51
C GLN A 254 -17.50 -11.12 10.35
N ARG A 255 -17.90 -10.15 11.18
CA ARG A 255 -19.02 -10.23 12.12
C ARG A 255 -20.02 -9.10 11.89
N GLU A 256 -21.26 -9.28 12.33
CA GLU A 256 -22.31 -8.24 12.27
C GLU A 256 -22.14 -7.19 13.38
N GLU A 257 -21.50 -7.55 14.48
CA GLU A 257 -21.25 -6.69 15.63
C GLU A 257 -19.92 -7.05 16.29
N SER A 258 -19.31 -6.05 16.92
CA SER A 258 -18.05 -6.18 17.65
C SER A 258 -18.07 -5.26 18.88
N LEU A 259 -17.36 -5.67 19.93
CA LEU A 259 -17.26 -4.93 21.18
C LEU A 259 -15.97 -4.09 21.22
N ILE A 260 -16.12 -2.79 21.40
CA ILE A 260 -14.99 -1.89 21.68
C ILE A 260 -14.75 -1.99 23.19
N SER A 261 -13.81 -2.84 23.59
CA SER A 261 -13.59 -3.15 25.00
C SER A 261 -12.14 -2.96 25.42
N LEU A 262 -11.94 -2.32 26.56
CA LEU A 262 -10.67 -2.19 27.28
C LEU A 262 -10.95 -2.16 28.79
N SER A 263 -10.19 -2.93 29.56
CA SER A 263 -10.26 -2.95 31.00
C SER A 263 -9.65 -1.71 31.65
N GLU A 264 -9.96 -1.49 32.91
CA GLU A 264 -9.39 -0.41 33.75
C GLU A 264 -7.85 -0.49 33.78
N THR A 265 -7.31 -1.71 33.88
CA THR A 265 -5.86 -1.95 33.92
C THR A 265 -5.16 -1.64 32.61
N GLU A 266 -5.84 -1.84 31.46
CA GLU A 266 -5.30 -1.51 30.14
C GLU A 266 -5.30 -0.01 29.88
N LEU A 267 -6.36 0.69 30.31
CA LEU A 267 -6.50 2.13 30.16
C LEU A 267 -5.66 2.90 31.18
N ASN A 268 -5.57 2.39 32.41
CA ASN A 268 -4.86 3.03 33.52
C ASN A 268 -5.19 4.52 33.65
N ALA A 269 -6.47 4.85 33.57
CA ALA A 269 -6.98 6.22 33.62
C ALA A 269 -8.13 6.34 34.63
N ARG A 270 -8.24 7.52 35.24
CA ARG A 270 -9.33 7.85 36.14
C ARG A 270 -10.04 9.11 35.68
N ASP A 271 -11.33 9.19 35.96
CA ASP A 271 -12.14 10.36 35.67
C ASP A 271 -11.90 11.48 36.73
N CYS A 272 -12.58 12.61 36.60
CA CYS A 272 -12.44 13.75 37.54
C CYS A 272 -12.86 13.41 38.97
N ASN A 273 -13.66 12.38 39.19
CA ASN A 273 -14.11 11.90 40.47
C ASN A 273 -13.22 10.79 41.07
N GLY A 274 -12.16 10.39 40.33
CA GLY A 274 -11.25 9.32 40.72
C GLY A 274 -11.74 7.92 40.40
N GLN A 275 -12.85 7.76 39.65
CA GLN A 275 -13.37 6.48 39.18
C GLN A 275 -12.46 5.93 38.08
N GLU A 276 -12.14 4.62 38.14
CA GLU A 276 -11.38 3.94 37.11
C GLU A 276 -12.22 3.81 35.84
N ILE A 277 -11.58 4.13 34.68
CA ILE A 277 -12.24 4.16 33.37
C ILE A 277 -12.03 2.83 32.67
N TYR A 278 -13.09 2.29 32.10
CA TYR A 278 -13.09 1.16 31.18
C TYR A 278 -13.84 1.50 29.88
N LEU A 279 -13.73 0.66 28.87
CA LEU A 279 -14.55 0.70 27.66
C LEU A 279 -15.32 -0.60 27.50
N ASP A 280 -16.59 -0.46 27.16
CA ASP A 280 -17.49 -1.60 26.85
C ASP A 280 -18.64 -1.10 25.96
N VAL A 281 -18.35 -0.92 24.68
CA VAL A 281 -19.24 -0.27 23.69
C VAL A 281 -19.48 -1.20 22.53
N LEU A 282 -20.74 -1.54 22.28
CA LEU A 282 -21.13 -2.33 21.12
C LEU A 282 -21.10 -1.44 19.85
N LEU A 283 -20.44 -1.96 18.81
CA LEU A 283 -20.42 -1.39 17.47
C LEU A 283 -21.03 -2.40 16.49
N THR A 284 -22.04 -1.98 15.71
CA THR A 284 -22.68 -2.79 14.68
C THR A 284 -22.23 -2.41 13.28
N ARG A 285 -22.34 -3.33 12.32
CA ARG A 285 -22.12 -3.05 10.88
C ARG A 285 -22.96 -1.88 10.40
N LYS A 286 -24.26 -1.83 10.79
CA LYS A 286 -25.14 -0.75 10.40
C LYS A 286 -24.60 0.61 10.85
N GLN A 287 -24.14 0.72 12.09
CA GLN A 287 -23.53 1.95 12.58
C GLN A 287 -22.26 2.30 11.79
N LEU A 288 -21.39 1.32 11.50
CA LEU A 288 -20.20 1.54 10.68
C LEU A 288 -20.58 2.02 9.27
N ASP A 289 -21.52 1.36 8.61
CA ASP A 289 -21.99 1.75 7.27
C ASP A 289 -22.51 3.18 7.24
N ASP A 290 -23.33 3.57 8.22
CA ASP A 290 -23.87 4.92 8.33
C ASP A 290 -22.74 5.97 8.54
N LEU A 291 -21.74 5.64 9.36
CA LEU A 291 -20.61 6.53 9.67
C LEU A 291 -19.67 6.74 8.48
N ILE A 292 -19.40 5.71 7.69
CA ILE A 292 -18.47 5.80 6.56
C ILE A 292 -19.14 6.23 5.25
N ALA A 293 -20.48 6.19 5.17
CA ALA A 293 -21.23 6.45 3.94
C ALA A 293 -20.86 7.75 3.23
N PRO A 294 -20.64 8.90 3.92
CA PRO A 294 -20.25 10.14 3.25
C PRO A 294 -18.88 9.99 2.54
N ARG A 295 -17.89 9.37 3.20
CA ARG A 295 -16.57 9.17 2.63
C ARG A 295 -16.57 8.17 1.48
N VAL A 296 -17.40 7.14 1.57
CA VAL A 296 -17.59 6.17 0.47
C VAL A 296 -18.21 6.88 -0.74
N THR A 297 -19.17 7.79 -0.53
CA THR A 297 -19.75 8.56 -1.63
C THR A 297 -18.72 9.48 -2.31
N GLU A 298 -17.90 10.20 -1.54
CA GLU A 298 -16.80 11.02 -2.07
C GLU A 298 -15.80 10.17 -2.88
N SER A 299 -15.47 8.98 -2.39
CA SER A 299 -14.53 8.07 -3.04
C SER A 299 -15.05 7.55 -4.40
N ILE A 300 -16.35 7.26 -4.49
CA ILE A 300 -17.00 6.86 -5.75
C ILE A 300 -16.95 8.02 -6.76
N GLN A 301 -17.18 9.25 -6.31
CA GLN A 301 -17.07 10.44 -7.14
C GLN A 301 -15.64 10.60 -7.70
N ALA A 302 -14.62 10.46 -6.85
CA ALA A 302 -13.23 10.52 -7.27
C ALA A 302 -12.88 9.44 -8.31
N ALA A 303 -13.44 8.23 -8.17
CA ALA A 303 -13.25 7.17 -9.16
C ALA A 303 -13.89 7.53 -10.51
N ARG A 304 -15.12 8.06 -10.52
CA ARG A 304 -15.79 8.55 -11.74
C ARG A 304 -15.00 9.67 -12.43
N GLU A 305 -14.48 10.62 -11.64
CA GLU A 305 -13.66 11.71 -12.17
C GLU A 305 -12.36 11.21 -12.77
N THR A 306 -11.72 10.22 -12.14
CA THR A 306 -10.48 9.65 -12.66
C THR A 306 -10.70 8.88 -13.95
N LEU A 307 -11.82 8.15 -14.09
CA LEU A 307 -12.24 7.52 -15.34
C LEU A 307 -12.43 8.54 -16.46
N ARG A 308 -13.16 9.63 -16.19
CA ARG A 308 -13.36 10.69 -17.19
C ARG A 308 -12.04 11.36 -17.61
N LYS A 309 -11.10 11.58 -16.67
CA LYS A 309 -9.76 12.09 -16.99
C LYS A 309 -8.99 11.15 -17.92
N ALA A 310 -9.21 9.84 -17.80
CA ALA A 310 -8.63 8.85 -18.68
C ALA A 310 -9.35 8.75 -20.05
N GLY A 311 -10.51 9.40 -20.21
CA GLY A 311 -11.32 9.35 -21.43
C GLY A 311 -12.16 8.08 -21.55
N TYR A 312 -12.47 7.43 -20.44
CA TYR A 312 -13.22 6.17 -20.41
C TYR A 312 -14.48 6.28 -19.56
N GLU A 313 -15.44 5.40 -19.85
CA GLU A 313 -16.68 5.22 -19.09
C GLU A 313 -16.63 3.90 -18.29
N PRO A 314 -17.48 3.74 -17.27
CA PRO A 314 -17.48 2.52 -16.45
C PRO A 314 -17.60 1.20 -17.23
N GLN A 315 -18.37 1.18 -18.32
CA GLN A 315 -18.56 0.01 -19.18
C GLN A 315 -17.32 -0.43 -19.96
N ASP A 316 -16.31 0.45 -20.08
CA ASP A 316 -15.05 0.15 -20.75
C ASP A 316 -14.11 -0.61 -19.83
N VAL A 317 -14.40 -0.60 -18.50
CA VAL A 317 -13.54 -1.19 -17.47
C VAL A 317 -13.83 -2.67 -17.29
N GLU A 318 -12.83 -3.51 -17.51
CA GLU A 318 -12.92 -4.96 -17.34
C GLU A 318 -13.15 -5.36 -15.89
N ARG A 319 -12.39 -4.77 -14.96
CA ARG A 319 -12.49 -5.05 -13.50
C ARG A 319 -12.13 -3.86 -12.65
N LEU A 320 -12.79 -3.80 -11.49
CA LEU A 320 -12.43 -2.95 -10.37
C LEU A 320 -11.57 -3.76 -9.39
N ILE A 321 -10.31 -3.37 -9.23
CA ILE A 321 -9.35 -4.03 -8.35
C ILE A 321 -9.28 -3.27 -7.03
N PHE A 322 -9.70 -3.93 -5.96
CA PHE A 322 -9.62 -3.36 -4.61
C PHE A 322 -8.29 -3.70 -3.95
N VAL A 323 -7.66 -2.69 -3.36
CA VAL A 323 -6.41 -2.77 -2.61
C VAL A 323 -6.57 -2.05 -1.27
N GLY A 324 -5.82 -2.50 -0.28
CA GLY A 324 -5.75 -1.88 1.05
C GLY A 324 -6.73 -2.47 2.07
N GLY A 325 -6.39 -2.28 3.35
CA GLY A 325 -7.08 -2.89 4.50
C GLY A 325 -8.58 -2.62 4.57
N PRO A 326 -9.04 -1.36 4.48
CA PRO A 326 -10.47 -1.05 4.56
C PRO A 326 -11.32 -1.72 3.47
N THR A 327 -10.73 -2.09 2.35
CA THR A 327 -11.44 -2.83 1.29
C THR A 327 -11.66 -4.31 1.60
N GLN A 328 -11.15 -4.83 2.72
CA GLN A 328 -11.56 -6.12 3.27
C GLN A 328 -13.03 -6.12 3.72
N TYR A 329 -13.56 -4.95 4.06
CA TYR A 329 -14.95 -4.79 4.43
C TYR A 329 -15.87 -4.94 3.20
N LYS A 330 -16.48 -6.11 3.08
CA LYS A 330 -17.28 -6.50 1.90
C LYS A 330 -18.42 -5.52 1.57
N PRO A 331 -19.20 -4.98 2.55
CA PRO A 331 -20.25 -4.01 2.24
C PRO A 331 -19.74 -2.77 1.52
N LEU A 332 -18.56 -2.27 1.87
CA LEU A 332 -17.92 -1.15 1.17
C LEU A 332 -17.61 -1.51 -0.28
N ARG A 333 -16.97 -2.66 -0.52
CA ARG A 333 -16.64 -3.10 -1.89
C ARG A 333 -17.88 -3.27 -2.75
N ASP A 334 -18.91 -3.91 -2.20
CA ASP A 334 -20.17 -4.17 -2.92
C ASP A 334 -20.83 -2.85 -3.30
N LYS A 335 -20.87 -1.87 -2.38
CA LYS A 335 -21.43 -0.55 -2.63
C LYS A 335 -20.66 0.21 -3.72
N VAL A 336 -19.32 0.23 -3.62
CA VAL A 336 -18.46 0.93 -4.59
C VAL A 336 -18.61 0.29 -5.99
N ALA A 337 -18.56 -1.03 -6.08
CA ALA A 337 -18.70 -1.75 -7.35
C ALA A 337 -20.09 -1.53 -7.98
N PHE A 338 -21.13 -1.61 -7.17
CA PHE A 338 -22.52 -1.40 -7.61
C PHE A 338 -22.73 0.04 -8.13
N GLU A 339 -22.32 1.03 -7.36
CA GLU A 339 -22.48 2.45 -7.69
C GLU A 339 -21.64 2.88 -8.92
N LEU A 340 -20.47 2.28 -9.11
CA LEU A 340 -19.66 2.51 -10.32
C LEU A 340 -20.20 1.74 -11.53
N GLY A 341 -20.94 0.67 -11.32
CA GLY A 341 -21.36 -0.25 -12.39
C GLY A 341 -20.21 -1.09 -12.96
N ILE A 342 -19.15 -1.34 -12.17
CA ILE A 342 -17.95 -2.08 -12.59
C ILE A 342 -17.83 -3.34 -11.75
N ALA A 343 -17.63 -4.49 -12.40
CA ALA A 343 -17.46 -5.75 -11.71
C ALA A 343 -16.16 -5.78 -10.88
N ALA A 344 -16.28 -6.11 -9.59
CA ALA A 344 -15.12 -6.25 -8.71
C ALA A 344 -14.30 -7.49 -9.08
N SER A 345 -12.97 -7.39 -9.00
CA SER A 345 -12.08 -8.54 -9.01
C SER A 345 -12.22 -9.30 -7.69
N THR A 346 -12.39 -10.61 -7.79
CA THR A 346 -12.48 -11.53 -6.64
C THR A 346 -11.30 -12.49 -6.56
N GLU A 347 -10.39 -12.38 -7.52
CA GLU A 347 -9.29 -13.32 -7.72
C GLU A 347 -8.11 -13.07 -6.78
N VAL A 348 -8.01 -11.87 -6.21
CA VAL A 348 -6.86 -11.46 -5.38
C VAL A 348 -7.29 -10.98 -4.02
N ASN A 349 -6.42 -11.18 -3.04
CA ASN A 349 -6.59 -10.61 -1.70
C ASN A 349 -6.17 -9.14 -1.70
N PRO A 350 -7.06 -8.19 -1.36
CA PRO A 350 -6.73 -6.76 -1.32
C PRO A 350 -5.53 -6.38 -0.46
N MET A 351 -5.20 -7.19 0.55
CA MET A 351 -4.07 -6.94 1.45
C MET A 351 -2.72 -7.33 0.87
N THR A 352 -2.69 -8.26 -0.09
CA THR A 352 -1.44 -8.88 -0.57
C THR A 352 -1.25 -8.72 -2.08
N ALA A 353 -2.28 -8.30 -2.80
CA ALA A 353 -2.28 -8.16 -4.26
C ALA A 353 -1.06 -7.39 -4.80
N VAL A 354 -0.68 -6.31 -4.12
CA VAL A 354 0.46 -5.46 -4.53
C VAL A 354 1.79 -6.21 -4.37
N ALA A 355 2.01 -6.89 -3.23
CA ALA A 355 3.22 -7.69 -3.01
C ALA A 355 3.29 -8.89 -3.97
N GLU A 356 2.15 -9.55 -4.22
CA GLU A 356 2.05 -10.66 -5.17
C GLU A 356 2.39 -10.22 -6.59
N GLY A 357 1.80 -9.12 -7.06
CA GLY A 357 2.08 -8.57 -8.38
C GLY A 357 3.53 -8.10 -8.55
N ALA A 358 4.13 -7.56 -7.49
CA ALA A 358 5.53 -7.18 -7.47
C ALA A 358 6.45 -8.42 -7.61
N ALA A 359 6.15 -9.52 -6.92
CA ALA A 359 6.90 -10.77 -7.04
C ALA A 359 6.80 -11.36 -8.45
N ILE A 360 5.61 -11.36 -9.05
CA ILE A 360 5.38 -11.83 -10.43
C ILE A 360 6.17 -10.95 -11.42
N PHE A 361 6.12 -9.64 -11.26
CA PHE A 361 6.84 -8.72 -12.14
C PHE A 361 8.36 -8.89 -12.05
N ALA A 362 8.89 -9.26 -10.87
CA ALA A 362 10.33 -9.44 -10.66
C ALA A 362 10.91 -10.50 -11.61
N GLU A 363 10.14 -11.51 -12.03
CA GLU A 363 10.54 -12.49 -13.04
C GLU A 363 10.86 -11.85 -14.40
N SER A 364 10.14 -10.81 -14.78
CA SER A 364 10.30 -10.14 -16.09
C SER A 364 11.56 -9.26 -16.17
N ILE A 365 12.27 -9.07 -15.08
CA ILE A 365 13.45 -8.21 -14.99
C ILE A 365 14.71 -9.05 -15.25
N ASP A 366 15.59 -8.55 -16.12
CA ASP A 366 16.93 -9.11 -16.27
C ASP A 366 17.83 -8.66 -15.10
N TRP A 367 18.06 -9.55 -14.15
CA TRP A 367 18.87 -9.33 -12.96
C TRP A 367 20.38 -9.56 -13.17
N SER A 368 20.82 -9.86 -14.39
CA SER A 368 22.24 -10.08 -14.68
C SER A 368 23.07 -8.82 -14.43
N THR A 369 24.14 -8.95 -13.65
CA THR A 369 25.01 -7.84 -13.26
C THR A 369 25.72 -7.14 -14.42
N LYS A 370 25.84 -7.80 -15.58
CA LYS A 370 26.47 -7.25 -16.80
C LYS A 370 25.71 -6.05 -17.39
N ASN A 371 24.44 -5.83 -17.09
CA ASN A 371 23.61 -4.78 -17.65
C ASN A 371 23.20 -3.68 -16.66
N ARG A 372 23.77 -3.63 -15.46
CA ARG A 372 23.51 -2.58 -14.46
C ARG A 372 24.04 -1.19 -14.80
N GLY A 373 24.90 -1.05 -15.81
CA GLY A 373 25.19 0.24 -16.40
C GLY A 373 23.96 0.71 -17.18
N ARG A 374 23.13 1.62 -16.56
CA ARG A 374 22.03 2.34 -17.20
C ARG A 374 21.48 1.58 -18.42
N LYS A 375 20.53 0.68 -18.23
CA LYS A 375 19.56 0.41 -19.29
C LYS A 375 18.84 1.74 -19.49
N SER A 376 19.39 2.62 -20.36
CA SER A 376 18.51 3.50 -21.11
C SER A 376 17.47 2.55 -21.64
N ALA A 377 16.21 2.71 -21.24
CA ALA A 377 15.15 1.87 -21.71
C ALA A 377 15.09 2.04 -23.24
N ARG A 378 15.86 1.23 -23.95
CA ARG A 378 15.81 1.13 -25.41
C ARG A 378 14.79 0.05 -25.69
N GLY A 379 13.59 0.47 -26.03
CA GLY A 379 12.63 -0.44 -26.62
C GLY A 379 13.19 -0.95 -27.96
N THR A 380 13.15 -2.25 -28.17
CA THR A 380 13.40 -2.85 -29.46
C THR A 380 12.14 -3.59 -29.86
N ILE A 381 11.48 -3.11 -30.90
CA ILE A 381 10.37 -3.81 -31.53
C ILE A 381 10.92 -4.42 -32.81
N THR A 382 10.79 -5.73 -32.97
CA THR A 382 11.15 -6.43 -34.20
C THR A 382 9.87 -6.97 -34.84
N VAL A 383 9.53 -6.50 -36.02
CA VAL A 383 8.46 -7.06 -36.85
C VAL A 383 9.10 -8.10 -37.74
N SER A 384 8.72 -9.36 -37.61
CA SER A 384 9.19 -10.44 -38.43
C SER A 384 8.29 -10.59 -39.65
N GLY A 385 8.90 -10.58 -40.84
CA GLY A 385 8.26 -10.70 -42.14
C GLY A 385 9.33 -10.75 -43.23
N PRO A 386 8.95 -10.72 -44.52
CA PRO A 386 9.91 -10.66 -45.64
C PRO A 386 10.81 -9.39 -45.55
N VAL A 387 10.37 -8.39 -44.80
CA VAL A 387 11.16 -7.22 -44.40
C VAL A 387 11.12 -7.12 -42.87
N ALA A 388 12.27 -7.24 -42.22
CA ALA A 388 12.38 -7.06 -40.80
C ALA A 388 12.70 -5.61 -40.47
N ILE A 389 11.90 -4.98 -39.61
CA ILE A 389 12.12 -3.61 -39.14
C ILE A 389 12.40 -3.66 -37.62
N SER A 390 13.52 -3.12 -37.23
CA SER A 390 13.86 -2.96 -35.80
C SER A 390 13.93 -1.47 -35.45
N PHE A 391 13.21 -1.12 -34.39
CA PHE A 391 13.23 0.26 -33.85
C PHE A 391 14.10 0.31 -32.62
N ALA A 392 14.95 1.33 -32.52
CA ALA A 392 15.70 1.66 -31.32
C ALA A 392 15.31 3.07 -30.88
N TYR A 393 14.80 3.22 -29.68
CA TYR A 393 14.36 4.49 -29.14
C TYR A 393 14.66 4.57 -27.63
N ALA A 394 14.81 5.80 -27.13
CA ALA A 394 14.85 6.03 -25.69
C ALA A 394 13.40 6.10 -25.17
N SER A 395 12.99 5.19 -24.30
CA SER A 395 11.62 5.16 -23.74
C SER A 395 11.33 6.36 -22.84
N ARG A 396 12.37 7.11 -22.45
CA ARG A 396 12.28 8.39 -21.74
C ARG A 396 13.37 9.31 -22.23
N THR A 397 13.01 10.57 -22.56
CA THR A 397 13.94 11.64 -22.88
C THR A 397 13.54 12.90 -22.12
N PRO A 398 14.48 13.67 -21.56
CA PRO A 398 14.20 15.00 -21.04
C PRO A 398 13.96 16.04 -22.13
N ASP A 399 14.26 15.68 -23.39
CA ASP A 399 14.13 16.59 -24.54
C ASP A 399 12.69 16.63 -25.05
N VAL A 400 12.28 17.78 -25.58
CA VAL A 400 10.97 17.98 -26.21
C VAL A 400 10.81 17.13 -27.48
N LYS A 401 11.91 16.58 -28.03
CA LYS A 401 11.95 15.73 -29.23
C LYS A 401 12.59 14.39 -28.91
N ALA A 402 11.84 13.30 -29.14
CA ALA A 402 12.36 11.94 -29.09
C ALA A 402 13.01 11.55 -30.42
N LYS A 403 14.17 10.87 -30.34
CA LYS A 403 14.80 10.26 -31.54
C LYS A 403 14.45 8.78 -31.57
N ILE A 404 13.85 8.35 -32.70
CA ILE A 404 13.56 6.94 -33.00
C ILE A 404 14.46 6.56 -34.18
N LEU A 405 15.22 5.49 -34.02
CA LEU A 405 16.02 4.90 -35.08
C LEU A 405 15.31 3.63 -35.58
N ALA A 406 14.94 3.60 -36.85
CA ALA A 406 14.42 2.42 -37.52
C ALA A 406 15.53 1.79 -38.39
N LYS A 407 15.81 0.50 -38.20
CA LYS A 407 16.69 -0.27 -39.05
C LYS A 407 15.86 -1.27 -39.83
N VAL A 408 15.87 -1.14 -41.14
CA VAL A 408 15.20 -2.05 -42.08
C VAL A 408 16.21 -3.09 -42.55
N SER A 409 15.86 -4.36 -42.48
CA SER A 409 16.67 -5.49 -42.95
C SER A 409 15.84 -6.35 -43.87
N GLY A 410 16.37 -6.71 -45.05
CA GLY A 410 15.67 -7.44 -46.11
C GLY A 410 15.58 -6.65 -47.39
N THR A 411 14.94 -7.22 -48.41
CA THR A 411 14.78 -6.57 -49.70
C THR A 411 13.52 -5.71 -49.69
N VAL A 412 13.70 -4.40 -49.79
CA VAL A 412 12.59 -3.41 -49.81
C VAL A 412 12.42 -2.96 -51.27
N ALA A 413 11.21 -2.95 -51.77
CA ALA A 413 10.91 -2.46 -53.13
C ALA A 413 11.12 -0.94 -53.20
N ALA A 414 11.62 -0.43 -54.31
CA ALA A 414 11.78 1.00 -54.51
C ALA A 414 10.41 1.71 -54.43
N GLY A 415 10.31 2.77 -53.62
CA GLY A 415 9.06 3.52 -53.39
C GLY A 415 8.19 3.02 -52.24
N SER A 416 8.68 2.09 -51.40
CA SER A 416 7.96 1.68 -50.19
C SER A 416 7.93 2.80 -49.18
N GLU A 417 6.75 3.11 -48.62
CA GLU A 417 6.55 4.03 -47.51
C GLU A 417 6.31 3.26 -46.22
N PHE A 418 6.89 3.75 -45.13
CA PHE A 418 6.69 3.22 -43.80
C PHE A 418 5.98 4.27 -42.96
N GLN A 419 4.79 3.93 -42.45
CA GLN A 419 4.05 4.77 -41.54
C GLN A 419 4.35 4.30 -40.09
N ILE A 420 4.77 5.22 -39.22
CA ILE A 420 5.11 4.95 -37.81
C ILE A 420 4.05 5.59 -36.92
#